data_4644e3a34fed64bac9a70ff46226bea1
#
_entry.id   4644e3a34fed64bac9a70ff46226bea1
#
_cell.length_a   1.000
_cell.length_b   1.000
_cell.length_c   1.000
_cell.angle_alpha   90.00
_cell.angle_beta   90.00
_cell.angle_gamma   90.00
#
_symmetry.space_group_name_H-M   'P 1'
#
loop_
_entity.id
_entity.type
_entity.pdbx_description
1 polymer ?
#
loop_
_entity_poly.entity_id
_entity_poly.type
_entity_poly.pdbx_seq_one_letter_code
_entity_poly.pdbx_strand_id
1 'polypeptide(L)'
;MHTRTTRIAAVAAALALTTTVSGCSLLRGGEDALPAPSRSTSATPTPTPSVTADTDAAGQTEADLLRESASPRPPTAAPTEEPRPAPTMSSIAPGTVVSEGDVASPKGSVHFHFRVVADQDDRFAVQYSGFTSTLPVPVSASFLRVTPAVGDGMSHTGDGDHQLGGATTIPGPTVSVPMAQAGHDPSFLGALVTYSSATTDAAVPVEIGPGKVLAVTPLSWSVPARTTNVHPTDGGAAANATGTVPSTTDSGAPASYVVAPDDLIGDVAARFGLSVQDLVWLNPSLTVFGDQQYLYEGTTMNLDPLRR
;
A
#
# COMPACT_ATOMS: atom_id res chain seq x y z
N MET A 1 -44.89 30.46 46.31
CA MET A 1 -43.72 30.61 47.18
C MET A 1 -43.42 29.27 47.81
N HIS A 2 -42.39 28.58 47.34
CA HIS A 2 -41.53 27.62 48.07
C HIS A 2 -40.51 27.07 47.09
N THR A 3 -39.37 27.68 47.05
CA THR A 3 -38.18 27.24 46.37
C THR A 3 -37.57 26.02 47.07
N ARG A 4 -37.40 24.90 46.37
CA ARG A 4 -36.58 23.80 46.87
C ARG A 4 -35.31 23.70 46.01
N THR A 5 -34.21 24.08 46.62
CA THR A 5 -32.86 23.95 46.13
C THR A 5 -32.37 22.53 46.38
N THR A 6 -32.10 21.77 45.32
CA THR A 6 -31.51 20.44 45.43
C THR A 6 -30.03 20.53 45.08
N ARG A 7 -29.17 20.26 46.08
CA ARG A 7 -27.71 20.19 45.96
C ARG A 7 -27.32 18.85 45.35
N ILE A 8 -26.62 18.87 44.22
CA ILE A 8 -26.00 17.72 43.65
C ILE A 8 -24.56 17.60 44.19
N ALA A 9 -24.28 16.50 44.87
CA ALA A 9 -22.94 16.13 45.36
C ALA A 9 -22.17 15.45 44.23
N ALA A 10 -21.02 16.01 43.85
CA ALA A 10 -20.10 15.38 42.96
C ALA A 10 -19.24 14.37 43.75
N VAL A 11 -19.28 13.10 43.31
CA VAL A 11 -18.37 12.05 43.78
C VAL A 11 -17.28 11.88 42.73
N ALA A 12 -16.08 12.30 43.05
CA ALA A 12 -14.88 12.02 42.28
C ALA A 12 -14.32 10.65 42.71
N ALA A 13 -14.38 9.66 41.82
CA ALA A 13 -13.69 8.39 42.00
C ALA A 13 -12.31 8.44 41.28
N ALA A 14 -11.24 8.52 42.09
CA ALA A 14 -9.86 8.37 41.57
C ALA A 14 -9.53 6.90 41.46
N LEU A 15 -9.32 6.38 40.24
CA LEU A 15 -8.74 5.05 39.99
C LEU A 15 -7.21 5.17 39.94
N ALA A 16 -6.54 4.61 40.95
CA ALA A 16 -5.09 4.42 40.93
C ALA A 16 -4.74 3.14 40.15
N LEU A 17 -4.04 3.27 39.02
CA LEU A 17 -3.42 2.14 38.33
C LEU A 17 -2.08 1.85 38.98
N THR A 18 -1.96 0.70 39.65
CA THR A 18 -0.69 0.14 40.13
C THR A 18 -0.13 -0.76 39.03
N THR A 19 0.94 -0.32 38.37
CA THR A 19 1.76 -1.16 37.50
C THR A 19 2.77 -1.95 38.33
N THR A 20 2.60 -3.25 38.45
CA THR A 20 3.60 -4.15 39.00
C THR A 20 4.62 -4.53 37.92
N VAL A 21 5.82 -3.99 38.03
CA VAL A 21 7.00 -4.42 37.27
C VAL A 21 7.58 -5.64 37.98
N SER A 22 7.40 -6.83 37.42
CA SER A 22 8.13 -8.03 37.85
C SER A 22 9.47 -8.09 37.14
N GLY A 23 10.51 -7.59 37.81
CA GLY A 23 11.89 -7.80 37.40
C GLY A 23 12.35 -9.18 37.85
N CYS A 24 12.66 -10.08 36.92
CA CYS A 24 13.49 -11.25 37.18
C CYS A 24 14.95 -10.95 36.88
N SER A 25 15.69 -10.63 37.91
CA SER A 25 17.15 -10.64 37.90
C SER A 25 17.62 -12.09 38.06
N LEU A 26 18.20 -12.68 37.04
CA LEU A 26 19.06 -13.85 37.15
C LEU A 26 20.48 -13.46 36.70
N LEU A 27 21.21 -12.88 37.64
CA LEU A 27 22.66 -12.79 37.61
C LEU A 27 23.22 -14.09 38.19
N ARG A 28 23.91 -14.87 37.37
CA ARG A 28 25.04 -15.72 37.79
C ARG A 28 25.79 -16.13 36.52
N GLY A 29 26.88 -15.51 36.23
CA GLY A 29 28.24 -15.90 36.55
C GLY A 29 28.68 -17.04 35.65
N GLY A 30 29.37 -16.72 34.57
CA GLY A 30 30.15 -17.64 33.77
C GLY A 30 31.04 -16.76 32.85
N GLU A 31 32.26 -16.47 33.31
CA GLU A 31 33.32 -15.93 32.49
C GLU A 31 33.77 -17.06 31.56
N ASP A 32 33.25 -17.11 30.35
CA ASP A 32 33.90 -17.80 29.25
C ASP A 32 34.56 -16.73 28.36
N ALA A 33 35.87 -16.63 28.54
CA ALA A 33 36.76 -15.81 27.76
C ALA A 33 36.68 -16.19 26.28
N LEU A 34 36.31 -15.23 25.45
CA LEU A 34 36.42 -15.36 23.99
C LEU A 34 37.93 -15.67 23.63
N PRO A 35 38.18 -16.66 22.80
CA PRO A 35 39.53 -16.93 22.36
C PRO A 35 40.06 -15.75 21.52
N ALA A 36 41.21 -15.20 21.94
CA ALA A 36 41.91 -14.16 21.19
C ALA A 36 42.21 -14.64 19.77
N PRO A 37 42.11 -13.78 18.76
CA PRO A 37 42.52 -14.14 17.41
C PRO A 37 44.03 -14.47 17.38
N SER A 38 44.34 -15.71 17.03
CA SER A 38 45.71 -16.15 16.81
C SER A 38 46.36 -15.32 15.72
N ARG A 39 47.39 -14.58 16.08
CA ARG A 39 48.25 -13.92 15.11
C ARG A 39 48.91 -15.01 14.25
N SER A 40 48.60 -15.02 12.96
CA SER A 40 49.33 -15.77 11.97
C SER A 40 50.79 -15.31 12.00
N THR A 41 51.65 -16.23 12.33
CA THR A 41 53.11 -16.07 12.24
C THR A 41 53.47 -15.84 10.78
N SER A 42 54.21 -14.75 10.59
CA SER A 42 54.84 -14.36 9.33
C SER A 42 55.57 -15.55 8.72
N ALA A 43 55.16 -15.98 7.54
CA ALA A 43 55.89 -16.98 6.78
C ALA A 43 57.19 -16.34 6.29
N THR A 44 58.32 -16.97 6.63
CA THR A 44 59.65 -16.66 6.10
C THR A 44 59.60 -16.75 4.57
N PRO A 45 60.13 -15.76 3.82
CA PRO A 45 60.16 -15.84 2.37
C PRO A 45 61.11 -16.97 1.94
N THR A 46 60.52 -17.93 1.24
CA THR A 46 61.28 -18.98 0.53
C THR A 46 62.11 -18.31 -0.57
N PRO A 47 63.39 -18.64 -0.72
CA PRO A 47 64.22 -18.04 -1.78
C PRO A 47 63.65 -18.40 -3.15
N THR A 48 63.43 -17.38 -3.95
CA THR A 48 63.05 -17.50 -5.36
C THR A 48 64.12 -18.30 -6.12
N PRO A 49 63.73 -19.36 -6.84
CA PRO A 49 64.66 -20.01 -7.74
C PRO A 49 65.04 -19.02 -8.86
N SER A 50 66.33 -18.76 -9.04
CA SER A 50 66.80 -18.02 -10.19
C SER A 50 66.52 -18.86 -11.44
N VAL A 51 65.55 -18.40 -12.23
CA VAL A 51 65.28 -18.96 -13.55
C VAL A 51 66.43 -18.50 -14.46
N THR A 52 67.25 -19.41 -14.85
CA THR A 52 68.24 -19.21 -15.95
C THR A 52 67.43 -19.03 -17.22
N ALA A 53 67.62 -17.92 -17.89
CA ALA A 53 66.90 -17.64 -19.14
C ALA A 53 67.35 -18.64 -20.21
N ASP A 54 66.50 -19.59 -20.56
CA ASP A 54 66.68 -20.40 -21.77
C ASP A 54 66.19 -19.54 -22.95
N THR A 55 67.10 -19.27 -23.86
CA THR A 55 66.83 -18.58 -25.11
C THR A 55 66.45 -19.68 -26.11
N ASP A 56 65.23 -19.72 -26.57
CA ASP A 56 64.79 -20.64 -27.62
C ASP A 56 65.36 -20.19 -28.99
N ALA A 57 65.27 -21.07 -30.00
CA ALA A 57 65.88 -20.87 -31.31
C ALA A 57 65.31 -19.70 -32.14
N ALA A 58 64.38 -18.92 -31.60
CA ALA A 58 63.73 -17.77 -32.24
C ALA A 58 64.18 -16.41 -31.67
N GLY A 59 65.07 -16.43 -30.63
CA GLY A 59 65.62 -15.18 -30.07
C GLY A 59 64.64 -14.31 -29.25
N GLN A 60 63.43 -14.82 -28.91
CA GLN A 60 62.55 -14.13 -28.06
C GLN A 60 62.63 -14.66 -26.62
N THR A 61 62.72 -13.77 -25.66
CA THR A 61 62.75 -14.16 -24.25
C THR A 61 61.36 -14.31 -23.72
N GLU A 62 61.17 -15.21 -22.73
CA GLU A 62 59.88 -15.41 -22.06
C GLU A 62 59.27 -14.08 -21.50
N ALA A 63 60.13 -13.12 -21.16
CA ALA A 63 59.75 -11.78 -20.76
C ALA A 63 59.13 -10.95 -21.90
N ASP A 64 59.48 -11.20 -23.15
CA ASP A 64 58.87 -10.51 -24.32
C ASP A 64 57.49 -11.08 -24.65
N LEU A 65 57.32 -12.41 -24.50
CA LEU A 65 55.99 -13.05 -24.65
C LEU A 65 54.99 -12.59 -23.58
N LEU A 66 55.47 -12.39 -22.35
CA LEU A 66 54.63 -11.87 -21.27
C LEU A 66 54.29 -10.40 -21.48
N ARG A 67 55.15 -9.60 -22.11
CA ARG A 67 54.82 -8.21 -22.45
C ARG A 67 53.79 -8.09 -23.56
N GLU A 68 53.77 -8.96 -24.53
CA GLU A 68 52.79 -8.95 -25.62
C GLU A 68 51.41 -9.37 -25.13
N SER A 69 51.33 -10.27 -24.12
CA SER A 69 50.08 -10.65 -23.46
C SER A 69 49.54 -9.57 -22.51
N ALA A 70 50.39 -8.61 -22.11
CA ALA A 70 50.01 -7.58 -21.14
C ALA A 70 49.54 -6.25 -21.77
N SER A 71 49.29 -6.20 -23.08
CA SER A 71 48.66 -5.03 -23.68
C SER A 71 47.27 -4.84 -23.07
N PRO A 72 47.00 -3.74 -22.35
CA PRO A 72 45.69 -3.52 -21.77
C PRO A 72 44.68 -3.41 -22.92
N ARG A 73 43.79 -4.40 -22.99
CA ARG A 73 42.64 -4.31 -23.88
C ARG A 73 41.86 -3.04 -23.51
N PRO A 74 41.59 -2.12 -24.45
CA PRO A 74 40.81 -0.96 -24.15
C PRO A 74 39.53 -1.41 -23.46
N PRO A 75 39.09 -0.77 -22.36
CA PRO A 75 37.81 -1.11 -21.73
C PRO A 75 36.72 -1.01 -22.80
N THR A 76 36.08 -2.13 -23.10
CA THR A 76 34.88 -2.12 -23.93
C THR A 76 33.92 -1.23 -23.18
N ALA A 77 33.53 -0.08 -23.77
CA ALA A 77 32.55 0.78 -23.20
C ALA A 77 31.31 -0.09 -22.92
N ALA A 78 30.84 -0.07 -21.67
CA ALA A 78 29.57 -0.70 -21.34
C ALA A 78 28.51 -0.13 -22.28
N PRO A 79 27.58 -0.94 -22.80
CA PRO A 79 26.47 -0.44 -23.60
C PRO A 79 25.80 0.68 -22.80
N THR A 80 25.76 1.88 -23.38
CA THR A 80 24.96 2.97 -22.81
C THR A 80 23.50 2.52 -22.96
N GLU A 81 22.88 2.11 -21.85
CA GLU A 81 21.46 1.78 -21.84
C GLU A 81 20.69 3.06 -22.23
N GLU A 82 19.88 2.98 -23.28
CA GLU A 82 19.02 4.10 -23.66
C GLU A 82 18.13 4.47 -22.47
N PRO A 83 18.01 5.77 -22.14
CA PRO A 83 17.18 6.19 -21.03
C PRO A 83 15.73 5.72 -21.26
N ARG A 84 15.22 4.89 -20.35
CA ARG A 84 13.83 4.43 -20.39
C ARG A 84 12.90 5.65 -20.20
N PRO A 85 11.80 5.77 -20.94
CA PRO A 85 10.86 6.88 -20.76
C PRO A 85 10.29 6.86 -19.34
N ALA A 86 10.04 8.05 -18.79
CA ALA A 86 9.41 8.18 -17.47
C ALA A 86 8.03 7.50 -17.44
N PRO A 87 7.61 6.94 -16.29
CA PRO A 87 6.32 6.30 -16.15
C PRO A 87 5.18 7.31 -16.33
N THR A 88 4.17 6.93 -17.09
CA THR A 88 3.01 7.77 -17.40
C THR A 88 1.73 6.95 -17.35
N MET A 89 0.62 7.62 -17.08
CA MET A 89 -0.73 7.09 -17.22
C MET A 89 -1.65 8.20 -17.76
N SER A 90 -2.55 7.84 -18.68
CA SER A 90 -3.56 8.79 -19.20
C SER A 90 -4.52 9.20 -18.08
N SER A 91 -4.89 10.49 -18.05
CA SER A 91 -5.87 11.02 -17.11
C SER A 91 -7.31 10.84 -17.62
N ILE A 92 -8.27 10.84 -16.72
CA ILE A 92 -9.69 10.97 -17.00
C ILE A 92 -10.06 12.45 -16.85
N ALA A 93 -10.86 12.98 -17.78
CA ALA A 93 -11.28 14.37 -17.70
C ALA A 93 -12.04 14.65 -16.38
N PRO A 94 -11.67 15.69 -15.63
CA PRO A 94 -12.37 16.05 -14.40
C PRO A 94 -13.87 16.26 -14.65
N GLY A 95 -14.70 15.79 -13.69
CA GLY A 95 -16.16 15.83 -13.82
C GLY A 95 -16.76 14.66 -14.60
N THR A 96 -15.94 13.77 -15.18
CA THR A 96 -16.45 12.53 -15.81
C THR A 96 -17.14 11.68 -14.76
N VAL A 97 -18.42 11.36 -14.98
CA VAL A 97 -19.21 10.46 -14.12
C VAL A 97 -18.85 9.02 -14.46
N VAL A 98 -18.43 8.24 -13.46
CA VAL A 98 -18.03 6.85 -13.62
C VAL A 98 -18.99 5.87 -12.96
N SER A 99 -19.86 6.34 -12.07
CA SER A 99 -21.00 5.60 -11.50
C SER A 99 -22.00 6.60 -10.95
N GLU A 100 -23.28 6.32 -11.09
CA GLU A 100 -24.34 7.12 -10.47
C GLU A 100 -25.59 6.28 -10.22
N GLY A 101 -26.45 6.73 -9.33
CA GLY A 101 -27.71 6.05 -9.07
C GLY A 101 -28.48 6.66 -7.91
N ASP A 102 -29.74 6.22 -7.79
CA ASP A 102 -30.61 6.56 -6.69
C ASP A 102 -30.58 5.46 -5.63
N VAL A 103 -30.49 5.87 -4.39
CA VAL A 103 -30.54 4.98 -3.23
C VAL A 103 -31.87 5.13 -2.54
N ALA A 104 -32.54 3.99 -2.32
CA ALA A 104 -33.74 3.89 -1.50
C ALA A 104 -33.64 2.71 -0.55
N SER A 105 -33.91 2.92 0.73
CA SER A 105 -34.06 1.80 1.67
C SER A 105 -35.29 0.96 1.33
N PRO A 106 -35.33 -0.35 1.63
CA PRO A 106 -36.44 -1.24 1.26
C PRO A 106 -37.83 -0.78 1.72
N LYS A 107 -37.88 -0.02 2.82
CA LYS A 107 -39.13 0.56 3.37
C LYS A 107 -39.36 2.02 2.95
N GLY A 108 -38.50 2.58 2.08
CA GLY A 108 -38.62 3.97 1.62
C GLY A 108 -38.32 5.02 2.70
N SER A 109 -37.69 4.63 3.80
CA SER A 109 -37.37 5.55 4.89
C SER A 109 -36.11 6.40 4.66
N VAL A 110 -35.26 6.06 3.68
CA VAL A 110 -34.06 6.80 3.28
C VAL A 110 -34.05 6.92 1.78
N HIS A 111 -33.76 8.13 1.27
CA HIS A 111 -33.58 8.40 -0.15
C HIS A 111 -32.43 9.40 -0.35
N PHE A 112 -31.62 9.18 -1.38
CA PHE A 112 -30.65 10.15 -1.89
C PHE A 112 -30.14 9.72 -3.26
N HIS A 113 -29.48 10.63 -3.95
CA HIS A 113 -28.75 10.36 -5.20
C HIS A 113 -27.25 10.41 -4.95
N PHE A 114 -26.50 9.53 -5.61
CA PHE A 114 -25.05 9.58 -5.61
C PHE A 114 -24.48 9.63 -7.03
N ARG A 115 -23.31 10.26 -7.17
CA ARG A 115 -22.51 10.25 -8.39
C ARG A 115 -21.05 10.14 -8.00
N VAL A 116 -20.31 9.22 -8.62
CA VAL A 116 -18.85 9.16 -8.51
C VAL A 116 -18.28 9.86 -9.73
N VAL A 117 -17.43 10.85 -9.49
CA VAL A 117 -16.84 11.70 -10.53
C VAL A 117 -15.33 11.69 -10.44
N ALA A 118 -14.65 11.77 -11.58
CA ALA A 118 -13.21 12.04 -11.61
C ALA A 118 -12.93 13.49 -11.15
N ASP A 119 -11.89 13.68 -10.34
CA ASP A 119 -11.43 15.01 -9.91
C ASP A 119 -10.21 15.51 -10.70
N GLN A 120 -9.66 16.66 -10.30
CA GLN A 120 -8.53 17.28 -10.99
C GLN A 120 -7.19 16.57 -10.77
N ASP A 121 -7.08 15.80 -9.68
CA ASP A 121 -5.87 15.08 -9.30
C ASP A 121 -5.88 13.63 -9.83
N ASP A 122 -6.73 13.36 -10.82
CA ASP A 122 -6.89 12.04 -11.43
C ASP A 122 -7.35 10.96 -10.44
N ARG A 123 -8.05 11.39 -9.39
CA ARG A 123 -8.70 10.60 -8.34
C ARG A 123 -10.20 10.64 -8.53
N PHE A 124 -10.93 10.09 -7.57
CA PHE A 124 -12.38 10.09 -7.59
C PHE A 124 -12.95 10.72 -6.32
N ALA A 125 -14.11 11.33 -6.49
CA ALA A 125 -14.93 11.81 -5.39
C ALA A 125 -16.38 11.37 -5.59
N VAL A 126 -17.06 11.02 -4.50
CA VAL A 126 -18.50 10.80 -4.55
C VAL A 126 -19.24 12.07 -4.17
N GLN A 127 -20.29 12.38 -4.91
CA GLN A 127 -21.24 13.46 -4.65
C GLN A 127 -22.55 12.85 -4.16
N TYR A 128 -22.92 13.14 -2.92
CA TYR A 128 -24.22 12.79 -2.34
C TYR A 128 -25.16 13.97 -2.44
N SER A 129 -26.39 13.78 -2.88
CA SER A 129 -27.36 14.87 -3.05
C SER A 129 -28.79 14.41 -2.75
N GLY A 130 -29.65 15.37 -2.41
CA GLY A 130 -31.07 15.12 -2.24
C GLY A 130 -31.43 14.20 -1.07
N PHE A 131 -30.56 14.09 -0.06
CA PHE A 131 -30.79 13.21 1.08
C PHE A 131 -32.07 13.58 1.85
N THR A 132 -32.92 12.56 2.10
CA THR A 132 -34.06 12.60 2.98
C THR A 132 -34.12 11.34 3.81
N SER A 133 -34.62 11.46 5.06
CA SER A 133 -34.77 10.31 5.95
C SER A 133 -35.94 10.53 6.93
N THR A 134 -36.74 9.49 7.16
CA THR A 134 -37.78 9.46 8.22
C THR A 134 -37.27 8.73 9.47
N LEU A 135 -36.07 8.17 9.45
CA LEU A 135 -35.50 7.44 10.58
C LEU A 135 -35.07 8.40 11.70
N PRO A 136 -35.33 8.04 12.98
CA PRO A 136 -34.95 8.86 14.12
C PRO A 136 -33.45 8.74 14.47
N VAL A 137 -32.63 8.29 13.54
CA VAL A 137 -31.19 8.10 13.71
C VAL A 137 -30.44 8.77 12.57
N PRO A 138 -29.20 9.21 12.79
CA PRO A 138 -28.32 9.63 11.70
C PRO A 138 -28.01 8.48 10.75
N VAL A 139 -27.87 8.81 9.47
CA VAL A 139 -27.61 7.87 8.38
C VAL A 139 -26.32 8.24 7.71
N SER A 140 -25.48 7.24 7.46
CA SER A 140 -24.23 7.36 6.71
C SER A 140 -24.24 6.46 5.48
N ALA A 141 -23.35 6.75 4.54
CA ALA A 141 -23.13 5.94 3.34
C ALA A 141 -21.64 5.67 3.17
N SER A 142 -21.29 4.49 2.63
CA SER A 142 -19.92 4.05 2.45
C SER A 142 -19.82 3.04 1.30
N PHE A 143 -18.77 3.11 0.49
CA PHE A 143 -18.53 2.17 -0.59
C PHE A 143 -17.73 0.97 -0.09
N LEU A 144 -18.21 -0.23 -0.34
CA LEU A 144 -17.58 -1.47 0.08
C LEU A 144 -17.25 -2.39 -1.12
N ARG A 145 -16.17 -3.15 -0.99
CA ARG A 145 -15.81 -4.21 -1.95
C ARG A 145 -16.77 -5.38 -1.84
N VAL A 146 -17.07 -5.80 -0.62
CA VAL A 146 -17.94 -6.94 -0.34
C VAL A 146 -19.33 -6.42 0.05
N THR A 147 -20.36 -6.93 -0.59
CA THR A 147 -21.75 -6.52 -0.39
C THR A 147 -22.33 -7.21 0.86
N PRO A 148 -22.68 -6.46 1.92
CA PRO A 148 -23.40 -7.02 3.08
C PRO A 148 -24.86 -7.20 2.76
N ALA A 149 -25.62 -7.86 3.64
CA ALA A 149 -27.06 -7.89 3.56
C ALA A 149 -27.69 -6.75 4.38
N VAL A 150 -28.91 -6.31 3.98
CA VAL A 150 -29.72 -5.38 4.77
C VAL A 150 -30.02 -6.00 6.14
N GLY A 151 -29.79 -5.25 7.21
CA GLY A 151 -29.93 -5.71 8.59
C GLY A 151 -28.65 -6.25 9.21
N ASP A 152 -27.59 -6.50 8.42
CA ASP A 152 -26.28 -6.85 8.96
C ASP A 152 -25.70 -5.68 9.79
N GLY A 153 -24.68 -5.99 10.59
CA GLY A 153 -23.85 -4.99 11.26
C GLY A 153 -22.63 -4.63 10.39
N MET A 154 -22.35 -3.34 10.27
CA MET A 154 -21.08 -2.88 9.68
C MET A 154 -19.92 -3.23 10.60
N SER A 155 -18.90 -3.89 10.07
CA SER A 155 -17.66 -4.21 10.80
C SER A 155 -16.57 -3.14 10.57
N HIS A 156 -16.66 -2.41 9.47
CA HIS A 156 -15.73 -1.34 9.08
C HIS A 156 -16.44 -0.41 8.08
N THR A 157 -15.94 0.81 7.96
CA THR A 157 -16.31 1.74 6.89
C THR A 157 -15.37 1.55 5.71
N GLY A 158 -15.85 1.88 4.51
CA GLY A 158 -15.09 1.81 3.26
C GLY A 158 -14.74 3.19 2.72
N ASP A 159 -14.62 3.27 1.41
CA ASP A 159 -14.27 4.51 0.73
C ASP A 159 -15.46 5.45 0.60
N GLY A 160 -15.22 6.76 0.50
CA GLY A 160 -16.26 7.76 0.38
C GLY A 160 -17.23 7.79 1.57
N ASP A 161 -16.83 7.30 2.75
CA ASP A 161 -17.65 7.26 3.96
C ASP A 161 -18.07 8.67 4.40
N HIS A 162 -19.37 8.86 4.59
CA HIS A 162 -19.92 10.16 4.97
C HIS A 162 -21.24 10.04 5.71
N GLN A 163 -21.39 10.87 6.75
CA GLN A 163 -22.68 11.02 7.45
C GLN A 163 -23.58 11.99 6.68
N LEU A 164 -24.63 11.45 6.08
CA LEU A 164 -25.59 12.21 5.27
C LEU A 164 -26.52 13.11 6.12
N GLY A 165 -26.89 12.66 7.30
CA GLY A 165 -27.70 13.44 8.25
C GLY A 165 -28.71 12.63 9.06
N GLY A 166 -29.49 13.33 9.84
CA GLY A 166 -30.61 12.79 10.61
C GLY A 166 -31.95 12.83 9.86
N ALA A 167 -33.05 12.70 10.59
CA ALA A 167 -34.41 12.77 10.04
C ALA A 167 -34.66 14.13 9.36
N THR A 168 -35.03 14.10 8.08
CA THR A 168 -35.43 15.28 7.30
C THR A 168 -36.28 14.91 6.11
N THR A 169 -37.28 15.72 5.82
CA THR A 169 -38.11 15.65 4.60
C THR A 169 -37.70 16.69 3.56
N ILE A 170 -36.78 17.59 3.94
CA ILE A 170 -36.21 18.61 3.04
C ILE A 170 -34.98 18.02 2.43
N PRO A 171 -34.87 17.90 1.08
CA PRO A 171 -33.70 17.40 0.42
C PRO A 171 -32.43 18.18 0.80
N GLY A 172 -31.42 17.44 1.26
CA GLY A 172 -30.12 18.01 1.63
C GLY A 172 -29.33 18.56 0.43
N PRO A 173 -28.37 19.46 0.66
CA PRO A 173 -27.48 19.96 -0.37
C PRO A 173 -26.56 18.84 -0.92
N THR A 174 -25.93 19.11 -2.06
CA THR A 174 -24.88 18.22 -2.57
C THR A 174 -23.61 18.36 -1.74
N VAL A 175 -23.06 17.22 -1.30
CA VAL A 175 -21.80 17.13 -0.59
C VAL A 175 -20.84 16.28 -1.42
N SER A 176 -19.61 16.73 -1.60
CA SER A 176 -18.54 15.98 -2.30
C SER A 176 -17.55 15.42 -1.29
N VAL A 177 -17.29 14.12 -1.38
CA VAL A 177 -16.41 13.38 -0.46
C VAL A 177 -15.32 12.67 -1.27
N PRO A 178 -14.04 12.89 -0.99
CA PRO A 178 -12.97 12.20 -1.68
C PRO A 178 -13.00 10.67 -1.45
N MET A 179 -12.68 9.91 -2.49
CA MET A 179 -12.51 8.45 -2.42
C MET A 179 -11.01 8.14 -2.34
N ALA A 180 -10.46 8.20 -1.12
CA ALA A 180 -9.01 8.16 -0.90
C ALA A 180 -8.36 6.79 -1.21
N GLN A 181 -9.13 5.70 -1.12
CA GLN A 181 -8.64 4.33 -1.31
C GLN A 181 -8.98 3.78 -2.70
N ALA A 182 -9.74 4.50 -3.51
CA ALA A 182 -10.15 4.08 -4.84
C ALA A 182 -8.99 4.03 -5.85
N GLY A 183 -7.89 4.72 -5.57
CA GLY A 183 -6.77 4.84 -6.50
C GLY A 183 -7.20 5.52 -7.81
N HIS A 184 -6.75 4.96 -8.92
CA HIS A 184 -7.10 5.42 -10.28
C HIS A 184 -8.19 4.57 -10.93
N ASP A 185 -8.76 3.60 -10.22
CA ASP A 185 -9.89 2.76 -10.67
C ASP A 185 -10.74 2.30 -9.47
N PRO A 186 -11.95 2.85 -9.29
CA PRO A 186 -12.87 2.48 -8.21
C PRO A 186 -13.68 1.22 -8.50
N SER A 187 -13.57 0.60 -9.68
CA SER A 187 -14.47 -0.47 -10.16
C SER A 187 -14.47 -1.74 -9.31
N PHE A 188 -13.48 -1.92 -8.43
CA PHE A 188 -13.44 -3.02 -7.48
C PHE A 188 -14.44 -2.90 -6.32
N LEU A 189 -15.06 -1.73 -6.15
CA LEU A 189 -16.09 -1.52 -5.14
C LEU A 189 -17.41 -2.09 -5.66
N GLY A 190 -18.01 -3.00 -4.89
CA GLY A 190 -19.19 -3.77 -5.32
C GLY A 190 -20.52 -3.13 -4.96
N ALA A 191 -20.57 -2.37 -3.88
CA ALA A 191 -21.82 -1.79 -3.39
C ALA A 191 -21.63 -0.46 -2.66
N LEU A 192 -22.63 0.42 -2.77
CA LEU A 192 -22.84 1.54 -1.86
C LEU A 192 -23.76 1.07 -0.74
N VAL A 193 -23.25 1.10 0.48
CA VAL A 193 -23.95 0.67 1.68
C VAL A 193 -24.42 1.89 2.46
N THR A 194 -25.71 1.95 2.77
CA THR A 194 -26.29 2.95 3.64
C THR A 194 -26.53 2.32 5.02
N TYR A 195 -26.07 2.97 6.06
CA TYR A 195 -26.11 2.40 7.41
C TYR A 195 -26.47 3.44 8.48
N SER A 196 -26.90 2.94 9.63
CA SER A 196 -27.17 3.77 10.81
C SER A 196 -25.87 4.19 11.48
N SER A 197 -25.64 5.48 11.59
CA SER A 197 -24.56 6.07 12.39
C SER A 197 -25.03 6.54 13.77
N ALA A 198 -26.06 5.90 14.33
CA ALA A 198 -26.46 6.09 15.71
C ALA A 198 -25.30 5.82 16.67
N THR A 199 -25.28 6.52 17.78
CA THR A 199 -24.30 6.29 18.84
C THR A 199 -24.63 5.01 19.63
N THR A 200 -23.66 4.40 20.28
CA THR A 200 -23.82 3.13 21.01
C THR A 200 -24.71 3.26 22.25
N ASP A 201 -24.92 4.45 22.76
CA ASP A 201 -25.81 4.79 23.87
C ASP A 201 -27.22 5.21 23.42
N ALA A 202 -27.50 5.24 22.11
CA ALA A 202 -28.82 5.61 21.58
C ALA A 202 -29.85 4.57 21.96
N ALA A 203 -30.94 5.03 22.58
CA ALA A 203 -32.11 4.21 22.91
C ALA A 203 -33.04 4.04 21.69
N VAL A 204 -32.57 3.23 20.71
CA VAL A 204 -33.30 2.98 19.45
C VAL A 204 -33.50 1.48 19.24
N PRO A 205 -34.50 1.08 18.42
CA PRO A 205 -34.71 -0.31 18.04
C PRO A 205 -33.44 -0.93 17.43
N VAL A 206 -33.20 -2.21 17.68
CA VAL A 206 -32.01 -2.93 17.25
C VAL A 206 -31.82 -2.92 15.71
N GLU A 207 -32.93 -2.83 14.97
CA GLU A 207 -32.96 -2.82 13.49
C GLU A 207 -32.36 -1.54 12.89
N ILE A 208 -32.32 -0.47 13.67
CA ILE A 208 -31.73 0.82 13.29
C ILE A 208 -30.62 1.27 14.27
N GLY A 209 -30.15 0.33 15.09
CA GLY A 209 -29.06 0.55 16.04
C GLY A 209 -27.73 0.86 15.32
N PRO A 210 -26.66 1.14 16.10
CA PRO A 210 -25.34 1.51 15.57
C PRO A 210 -24.82 0.53 14.53
N GLY A 211 -24.36 1.04 13.38
CA GLY A 211 -23.78 0.25 12.31
C GLY A 211 -24.75 -0.67 11.55
N LYS A 212 -26.06 -0.61 11.78
CA LYS A 212 -27.01 -1.44 11.04
C LYS A 212 -27.15 -1.00 9.59
N VAL A 213 -27.01 -1.96 8.66
CA VAL A 213 -27.19 -1.75 7.22
C VAL A 213 -28.67 -1.53 6.92
N LEU A 214 -28.97 -0.36 6.36
CA LEU A 214 -30.33 0.12 6.06
C LEU A 214 -30.69 -0.07 4.59
N ALA A 215 -29.71 0.06 3.70
CA ALA A 215 -29.85 -0.17 2.27
C ALA A 215 -28.52 -0.62 1.66
N VAL A 216 -28.60 -1.36 0.56
CA VAL A 216 -27.47 -1.79 -0.24
C VAL A 216 -27.81 -1.52 -1.70
N THR A 217 -27.00 -0.73 -2.37
CA THR A 217 -27.14 -0.39 -3.79
C THR A 217 -26.00 -0.99 -4.56
N PRO A 218 -26.23 -1.97 -5.45
CA PRO A 218 -25.22 -2.50 -6.34
C PRO A 218 -24.67 -1.40 -7.24
N LEU A 219 -23.36 -1.43 -7.52
CA LEU A 219 -22.72 -0.42 -8.35
C LEU A 219 -22.54 -0.92 -9.78
N SER A 220 -22.75 0.00 -10.72
CA SER A 220 -22.38 -0.17 -12.13
C SER A 220 -21.33 0.87 -12.47
N TRP A 221 -20.19 0.41 -12.97
CA TRP A 221 -19.06 1.27 -13.28
C TRP A 221 -18.91 1.50 -14.77
N SER A 222 -18.59 2.72 -15.15
CA SER A 222 -18.26 3.16 -16.52
C SER A 222 -16.97 3.97 -16.49
N VAL A 223 -15.89 3.34 -15.99
CA VAL A 223 -14.59 3.96 -15.89
C VAL A 223 -13.93 3.93 -17.27
N PRO A 224 -13.55 5.08 -17.85
CA PRO A 224 -12.82 5.10 -19.11
C PRO A 224 -11.50 4.34 -18.99
N ALA A 225 -11.16 3.55 -20.01
CA ALA A 225 -9.91 2.81 -20.05
C ALA A 225 -8.72 3.77 -20.00
N ARG A 226 -7.73 3.44 -19.17
CA ARG A 226 -6.48 4.18 -19.06
C ARG A 226 -5.37 3.47 -19.79
N THR A 227 -4.49 4.23 -20.40
CA THR A 227 -3.25 3.74 -21.00
C THR A 227 -2.07 4.13 -20.12
N THR A 228 -1.13 3.22 -19.95
CA THR A 228 0.12 3.43 -19.23
C THR A 228 1.27 2.81 -20.03
N ASN A 229 2.49 3.31 -19.82
CA ASN A 229 3.72 2.68 -20.32
C ASN A 229 4.37 1.77 -19.27
N VAL A 230 3.72 1.56 -18.12
CA VAL A 230 4.20 0.68 -17.03
C VAL A 230 3.42 -0.63 -17.07
N HIS A 231 4.10 -1.73 -17.45
CA HIS A 231 3.48 -3.04 -17.66
C HIS A 231 4.28 -4.12 -16.91
N PRO A 232 4.01 -4.34 -15.61
CA PRO A 232 4.69 -5.36 -14.84
C PRO A 232 4.44 -6.78 -15.40
N THR A 233 5.50 -7.56 -15.53
CA THR A 233 5.44 -8.95 -15.93
C THR A 233 6.33 -9.76 -15.02
N ASP A 234 5.81 -10.78 -14.33
CA ASP A 234 6.62 -11.58 -13.40
C ASP A 234 7.54 -12.54 -14.16
N GLY A 235 8.83 -12.29 -14.11
CA GLY A 235 9.88 -13.17 -14.65
C GLY A 235 10.20 -14.37 -13.74
N GLY A 236 9.51 -14.50 -12.61
CA GLY A 236 9.78 -15.51 -11.60
C GLY A 236 10.82 -15.08 -10.57
N ALA A 237 10.88 -15.83 -9.46
CA ALA A 237 11.83 -15.56 -8.38
C ALA A 237 13.27 -15.61 -8.88
N ALA A 238 14.09 -14.62 -8.48
CA ALA A 238 15.48 -14.47 -8.82
C ALA A 238 16.31 -14.16 -7.56
N ALA A 239 17.63 -14.15 -7.66
CA ALA A 239 18.48 -13.70 -6.57
C ALA A 239 18.08 -12.28 -6.12
N ASN A 240 17.99 -12.05 -4.81
CA ASN A 240 17.55 -10.79 -4.19
C ASN A 240 16.16 -10.26 -4.67
N ALA A 241 15.33 -11.15 -5.21
CA ALA A 241 13.95 -10.89 -5.62
C ALA A 241 13.10 -12.16 -5.44
N THR A 242 13.12 -12.71 -4.22
CA THR A 242 12.56 -14.03 -3.87
C THR A 242 11.14 -13.94 -3.30
N GLY A 243 10.63 -12.75 -3.06
CA GLY A 243 9.31 -12.52 -2.50
C GLY A 243 8.17 -13.09 -3.33
N THR A 244 6.95 -12.98 -2.82
CA THR A 244 5.75 -13.60 -3.41
C THR A 244 4.84 -12.59 -4.09
N VAL A 245 4.08 -13.05 -5.08
CA VAL A 245 3.04 -12.30 -5.79
C VAL A 245 1.66 -12.82 -5.33
N PRO A 246 1.06 -12.23 -4.26
CA PRO A 246 -0.18 -12.75 -3.69
C PRO A 246 -1.43 -12.40 -4.51
N SER A 247 -1.35 -11.42 -5.42
CA SER A 247 -2.50 -11.01 -6.23
C SER A 247 -2.11 -10.66 -7.66
N THR A 248 -3.07 -10.82 -8.57
CA THR A 248 -2.98 -10.42 -9.98
C THR A 248 -4.13 -9.48 -10.32
N THR A 249 -3.97 -8.71 -11.39
CA THR A 249 -5.04 -7.94 -12.03
C THR A 249 -6.00 -8.86 -12.77
N ASP A 250 -7.13 -8.33 -13.23
CA ASP A 250 -8.09 -9.08 -14.06
C ASP A 250 -7.48 -9.58 -15.38
N SER A 251 -6.45 -8.91 -15.89
CA SER A 251 -5.68 -9.35 -17.07
C SER A 251 -4.63 -10.42 -16.76
N GLY A 252 -4.44 -10.79 -15.48
CA GLY A 252 -3.45 -11.77 -15.04
C GLY A 252 -2.05 -11.20 -14.79
N ALA A 253 -1.84 -9.88 -14.95
CA ALA A 253 -0.58 -9.25 -14.60
C ALA A 253 -0.38 -9.21 -13.07
N PRO A 254 0.86 -9.22 -12.55
CA PRO A 254 1.11 -9.11 -11.12
C PRO A 254 0.56 -7.77 -10.58
N ALA A 255 -0.23 -7.83 -9.49
CA ALA A 255 -0.84 -6.65 -8.88
C ALA A 255 -0.18 -6.23 -7.58
N SER A 256 0.46 -7.16 -6.87
CA SER A 256 1.21 -6.86 -5.64
C SER A 256 2.37 -7.81 -5.44
N TYR A 257 3.35 -7.36 -4.68
CA TYR A 257 4.54 -8.12 -4.30
C TYR A 257 4.81 -8.00 -2.81
N VAL A 258 4.97 -9.12 -2.12
CA VAL A 258 5.39 -9.14 -0.70
C VAL A 258 6.89 -9.39 -0.66
N VAL A 259 7.61 -8.43 -0.10
CA VAL A 259 9.07 -8.42 0.00
C VAL A 259 9.55 -9.55 0.90
N ALA A 260 10.53 -10.32 0.43
CA ALA A 260 11.25 -11.34 1.20
C ALA A 260 12.52 -10.76 1.83
N PRO A 261 13.14 -11.51 2.81
CA PRO A 261 14.47 -11.16 3.28
C PRO A 261 15.48 -11.03 2.13
N ASP A 262 16.38 -10.08 2.26
CA ASP A 262 17.48 -9.78 1.31
C ASP A 262 17.04 -9.32 -0.09
N ASP A 263 15.76 -9.00 -0.31
CA ASP A 263 15.31 -8.42 -1.57
C ASP A 263 15.89 -7.01 -1.77
N LEU A 264 16.46 -6.79 -2.97
CA LEU A 264 16.99 -5.51 -3.42
C LEU A 264 16.03 -4.86 -4.43
N ILE A 265 15.82 -3.56 -4.31
CA ILE A 265 14.84 -2.85 -5.15
C ILE A 265 15.16 -2.97 -6.65
N GLY A 266 16.43 -2.94 -7.03
CA GLY A 266 16.86 -3.09 -8.43
C GLY A 266 16.56 -4.48 -8.99
N ASP A 267 16.82 -5.54 -8.20
CA ASP A 267 16.56 -6.93 -8.61
C ASP A 267 15.04 -7.21 -8.64
N VAL A 268 14.28 -6.66 -7.68
CA VAL A 268 12.81 -6.73 -7.71
C VAL A 268 12.25 -5.99 -8.93
N ALA A 269 12.74 -4.79 -9.25
CA ALA A 269 12.35 -4.08 -10.47
C ALA A 269 12.64 -4.92 -11.72
N ALA A 270 13.85 -5.47 -11.84
CA ALA A 270 14.27 -6.32 -12.96
C ALA A 270 13.38 -7.57 -13.10
N ARG A 271 13.01 -8.22 -11.98
CA ARG A 271 12.07 -9.37 -11.98
C ARG A 271 10.76 -9.04 -12.68
N PHE A 272 10.25 -7.83 -12.48
CA PHE A 272 8.98 -7.41 -13.07
C PHE A 272 9.13 -6.67 -14.41
N GLY A 273 10.34 -6.62 -14.98
CA GLY A 273 10.61 -5.90 -16.23
C GLY A 273 10.48 -4.39 -16.11
N LEU A 274 10.58 -3.86 -14.88
CA LEU A 274 10.44 -2.46 -14.51
C LEU A 274 11.82 -1.81 -14.28
N SER A 275 11.87 -0.48 -14.29
CA SER A 275 12.93 0.28 -13.67
C SER A 275 12.62 0.56 -12.19
N VAL A 276 13.63 0.93 -11.41
CA VAL A 276 13.43 1.42 -10.03
C VAL A 276 12.52 2.65 -10.03
N GLN A 277 12.61 3.51 -11.05
CA GLN A 277 11.74 4.67 -11.20
C GLN A 277 10.26 4.26 -11.37
N ASP A 278 9.97 3.18 -12.13
CA ASP A 278 8.62 2.65 -12.29
C ASP A 278 8.08 2.12 -10.95
N LEU A 279 8.91 1.37 -10.19
CA LEU A 279 8.52 0.88 -8.85
C LEU A 279 8.23 2.02 -7.87
N VAL A 280 9.05 3.07 -7.85
CA VAL A 280 8.82 4.26 -7.02
C VAL A 280 7.54 4.97 -7.45
N TRP A 281 7.33 5.09 -8.76
CA TRP A 281 6.10 5.69 -9.29
C TRP A 281 4.85 4.90 -8.88
N LEU A 282 4.91 3.56 -8.91
CA LEU A 282 3.82 2.70 -8.44
C LEU A 282 3.59 2.78 -6.92
N ASN A 283 4.61 3.16 -6.14
CA ASN A 283 4.61 3.20 -4.68
C ASN A 283 5.07 4.57 -4.16
N PRO A 284 4.22 5.61 -4.19
CA PRO A 284 4.64 6.98 -3.87
C PRO A 284 5.20 7.18 -2.45
N SER A 285 4.90 6.27 -1.52
CA SER A 285 5.45 6.28 -0.16
C SER A 285 6.86 5.69 -0.05
N LEU A 286 7.36 5.06 -1.12
CA LEU A 286 8.66 4.42 -1.13
C LEU A 286 9.76 5.45 -1.33
N THR A 287 10.68 5.54 -0.36
CA THR A 287 11.88 6.38 -0.49
C THR A 287 13.06 5.51 -0.88
N VAL A 288 13.78 5.89 -1.92
CA VAL A 288 14.89 5.11 -2.51
C VAL A 288 16.15 5.95 -2.59
N PHE A 289 17.27 5.36 -2.18
CA PHE A 289 18.60 5.99 -2.20
C PHE A 289 19.57 5.37 -3.25
N GLY A 290 19.11 4.33 -3.97
CA GLY A 290 19.89 3.65 -5.03
C GLY A 290 19.35 2.26 -5.33
N ASP A 291 19.81 1.68 -6.45
CA ASP A 291 19.30 0.40 -6.98
C ASP A 291 19.69 -0.82 -6.11
N GLN A 292 20.71 -0.66 -5.28
CA GLN A 292 21.17 -1.70 -4.35
C GLN A 292 20.56 -1.56 -2.94
N GLN A 293 19.46 -0.82 -2.82
CA GLN A 293 18.79 -0.66 -1.55
C GLN A 293 18.01 -1.93 -1.19
N TYR A 294 18.20 -2.41 0.06
CA TYR A 294 17.36 -3.45 0.63
C TYR A 294 15.94 -2.93 0.86
N LEU A 295 14.97 -3.77 0.54
CA LEU A 295 13.57 -3.53 0.85
C LEU A 295 13.23 -4.08 2.25
N TYR A 296 12.23 -3.50 2.90
CA TYR A 296 11.78 -4.00 4.20
C TYR A 296 10.96 -5.27 4.04
N GLU A 297 11.43 -6.37 4.63
CA GLU A 297 10.74 -7.66 4.64
C GLU A 297 9.28 -7.54 5.09
N GLY A 298 8.38 -8.27 4.44
CA GLY A 298 6.94 -8.28 4.72
C GLY A 298 6.18 -7.06 4.20
N THR A 299 6.87 -6.05 3.64
CA THR A 299 6.21 -4.92 3.00
C THR A 299 5.48 -5.39 1.74
N THR A 300 4.24 -4.97 1.57
CA THR A 300 3.51 -5.20 0.32
C THR A 300 3.70 -4.00 -0.60
N MET A 301 4.28 -4.24 -1.77
CA MET A 301 4.44 -3.26 -2.83
C MET A 301 3.31 -3.38 -3.85
N ASN A 302 2.83 -2.24 -4.31
CA ASN A 302 1.88 -2.17 -5.42
C ASN A 302 2.60 -2.36 -6.76
N LEU A 303 2.05 -3.22 -7.62
CA LEU A 303 2.49 -3.40 -9.01
C LEU A 303 1.40 -3.02 -10.01
N ASP A 304 0.18 -2.73 -9.56
CA ASP A 304 -0.94 -2.34 -10.41
C ASP A 304 -0.98 -0.81 -10.60
N PRO A 305 -0.74 -0.28 -11.81
CA PRO A 305 -0.81 1.15 -12.08
C PRO A 305 -2.15 1.80 -11.72
N LEU A 306 -3.25 1.05 -11.81
CA LEU A 306 -4.59 1.54 -11.48
C LEU A 306 -4.84 1.65 -9.97
N ARG A 307 -3.96 1.06 -9.15
CA ARG A 307 -4.02 1.09 -7.68
C ARG A 307 -2.99 2.04 -7.05
N ARG A 308 -2.34 2.83 -7.84
CA ARG A 308 -1.35 3.82 -7.40
C ARG A 308 -1.96 4.92 -6.49
#